data_150fdb33bad2fa43e89703db46447cac
#
_entry.id   150fdb33bad2fa43e89703db46447cac
#
_cell.length_a   1.000
_cell.length_b   1.000
_cell.length_c   1.000
_cell.angle_alpha   90.00
_cell.angle_beta   90.00
_cell.angle_gamma   90.00
#
_symmetry.space_group_name_H-M   'P 1'
#
loop_
_entity.id
_entity.type
_entity.pdbx_description
1 polymer ?
#
loop_
_entity_poly.entity_id
_entity_poly.type
_entity_poly.pdbx_seq_one_letter_code
_entity_poly.pdbx_strand_id
1 'polypeptide(L)'
;MSAKARFLKKLQEQHPRSRAFDSKSEADIAEFCERMGQLQETMESWLTDTGISAEAVSVLLVEFLIGGRAFNVPGIHLRYENRMMKFTPVFLYGQGVVGCVEVTLCAQGQITSMYRLFMRSSDDVSWTCSVSGNMAAPRVTFNEDVFFDMIGALLPD
;
A
#
# COMPACT_ATOMS: atom_id res chain seq x y z
N MET A 1 -2.62 -4.93 -47.42
CA MET A 1 -2.70 -5.10 -45.97
C MET A 1 -3.52 -6.32 -45.62
N SER A 2 -3.03 -7.10 -44.66
CA SER A 2 -3.78 -8.26 -44.18
C SER A 2 -4.97 -7.83 -43.35
N ALA A 3 -5.97 -8.69 -43.26
CA ALA A 3 -7.14 -8.42 -42.43
C ALA A 3 -6.75 -8.25 -40.94
N LYS A 4 -5.74 -8.98 -40.49
CA LYS A 4 -5.21 -8.90 -39.11
C LYS A 4 -4.59 -7.52 -38.86
N ALA A 5 -3.82 -6.98 -39.82
CA ALA A 5 -3.21 -5.66 -39.67
C ALA A 5 -4.28 -4.57 -39.54
N ARG A 6 -5.36 -4.67 -40.33
CA ARG A 6 -6.49 -3.73 -40.23
C ARG A 6 -7.20 -3.83 -38.89
N PHE A 7 -7.38 -5.04 -38.40
CA PHE A 7 -8.00 -5.28 -37.11
C PHE A 7 -7.18 -4.67 -35.96
N LEU A 8 -5.87 -4.91 -35.96
CA LEU A 8 -4.98 -4.39 -34.92
C LEU A 8 -4.96 -2.85 -34.94
N LYS A 9 -4.93 -2.24 -36.14
CA LYS A 9 -4.98 -0.79 -36.27
C LYS A 9 -6.30 -0.23 -35.71
N LYS A 10 -7.41 -0.87 -36.06
CA LYS A 10 -8.73 -0.46 -35.59
C LYS A 10 -8.85 -0.62 -34.06
N LEU A 11 -8.27 -1.67 -33.53
CA LEU A 11 -8.24 -1.93 -32.10
C LEU A 11 -7.48 -0.82 -31.37
N GLN A 12 -6.33 -0.42 -31.91
CA GLN A 12 -5.53 0.69 -31.35
C GLN A 12 -6.28 2.03 -31.39
N GLU A 13 -7.04 2.27 -32.47
CA GLU A 13 -7.83 3.49 -32.61
C GLU A 13 -9.00 3.56 -31.61
N GLN A 14 -9.52 2.41 -31.19
CA GLN A 14 -10.63 2.36 -30.23
C GLN A 14 -10.18 2.54 -28.78
N HIS A 15 -8.90 2.44 -28.49
CA HIS A 15 -8.37 2.54 -27.13
C HIS A 15 -7.24 3.55 -26.98
N PRO A 16 -7.32 4.77 -27.59
CA PRO A 16 -6.25 5.75 -27.42
C PRO A 16 -6.10 6.24 -25.99
N ARG A 17 -7.19 6.19 -25.20
CA ARG A 17 -7.18 6.59 -23.79
C ARG A 17 -6.57 5.53 -22.89
N SER A 18 -6.61 4.24 -23.29
CA SER A 18 -6.06 3.18 -22.46
C SER A 18 -4.52 3.24 -22.39
N ARG A 19 -3.83 3.73 -23.43
CA ARG A 19 -2.37 3.87 -23.38
C ARG A 19 -1.92 4.95 -22.40
N ALA A 20 -2.56 6.12 -22.43
CA ALA A 20 -2.25 7.19 -21.49
C ALA A 20 -2.60 6.77 -20.05
N PHE A 21 -3.71 6.04 -19.88
CA PHE A 21 -4.14 5.52 -18.59
C PHE A 21 -3.17 4.44 -18.09
N ASP A 22 -2.72 3.53 -18.97
CA ASP A 22 -1.76 2.48 -18.62
C ASP A 22 -0.43 3.08 -18.18
N SER A 23 0.07 4.12 -18.89
CA SER A 23 1.32 4.79 -18.52
C SER A 23 1.21 5.46 -17.16
N LYS A 24 0.08 6.11 -16.86
CA LYS A 24 -0.17 6.71 -15.56
C LYS A 24 -0.26 5.63 -14.47
N SER A 25 -0.95 4.53 -14.75
CA SER A 25 -1.10 3.43 -13.80
C SER A 25 0.23 2.79 -13.49
N GLU A 26 1.09 2.59 -14.49
CA GLU A 26 2.43 2.06 -14.27
C GLU A 26 3.27 3.00 -13.42
N ALA A 27 3.17 4.32 -13.66
CA ALA A 27 3.87 5.30 -12.84
C ALA A 27 3.35 5.30 -11.39
N ASP A 28 2.04 5.20 -11.20
CA ASP A 28 1.42 5.14 -9.87
C ASP A 28 1.82 3.87 -9.12
N ILE A 29 1.86 2.72 -9.82
CA ILE A 29 2.31 1.45 -9.24
C ILE A 29 3.77 1.56 -8.82
N ALA A 30 4.62 2.10 -9.69
CA ALA A 30 6.05 2.27 -9.40
C ALA A 30 6.26 3.19 -8.21
N GLU A 31 5.50 4.29 -8.12
CA GLU A 31 5.56 5.21 -6.99
C GLU A 31 5.11 4.54 -5.70
N PHE A 32 4.03 3.76 -5.75
CA PHE A 32 3.54 3.03 -4.56
C PHE A 32 4.59 2.04 -4.06
N CYS A 33 5.20 1.27 -4.98
CA CYS A 33 6.27 0.34 -4.63
C CYS A 33 7.48 1.05 -4.03
N GLU A 34 7.90 2.17 -4.61
CA GLU A 34 9.03 2.96 -4.11
C GLU A 34 8.73 3.51 -2.73
N ARG A 35 7.55 4.05 -2.52
CA ARG A 35 7.18 4.65 -1.24
C ARG A 35 6.98 3.60 -0.16
N MET A 36 6.56 2.39 -0.49
CA MET A 36 6.53 1.28 0.46
C MET A 36 7.93 0.89 0.89
N GLY A 37 8.89 0.87 -0.04
CA GLY A 37 10.30 0.64 0.28
C GLY A 37 10.88 1.71 1.20
N GLN A 38 10.56 2.98 0.92
CA GLN A 38 10.98 4.11 1.76
C GLN A 38 10.34 4.05 3.15
N LEU A 39 9.07 3.64 3.21
CA LEU A 39 8.36 3.48 4.48
C LEU A 39 9.03 2.40 5.34
N GLN A 40 9.42 1.29 4.73
CA GLN A 40 10.13 0.23 5.44
C GLN A 40 11.47 0.72 5.98
N GLU A 41 12.25 1.44 5.17
CA GLU A 41 13.53 2.00 5.61
C GLU A 41 13.33 2.97 6.77
N THR A 42 12.30 3.80 6.70
CA THR A 42 11.97 4.73 7.78
C THR A 42 11.60 3.99 9.05
N MET A 43 10.78 2.95 8.94
CA MET A 43 10.42 2.11 10.10
C MET A 43 11.63 1.42 10.70
N GLU A 44 12.53 0.89 9.88
CA GLU A 44 13.75 0.25 10.35
C GLU A 44 14.61 1.23 11.14
N SER A 45 14.70 2.48 10.67
CA SER A 45 15.40 3.55 11.37
C SER A 45 14.78 3.82 12.73
N TRP A 46 13.45 3.90 12.81
CA TRP A 46 12.75 4.12 14.08
C TRP A 46 12.90 2.94 15.04
N LEU A 47 12.97 1.71 14.49
CA LEU A 47 13.02 0.48 15.29
C LEU A 47 14.42 0.15 15.83
N THR A 48 15.43 0.98 15.53
CA THR A 48 16.78 0.79 16.06
C THR A 48 16.73 0.68 17.59
N ASP A 49 17.40 -0.32 18.14
CA ASP A 49 17.49 -0.61 19.58
C ASP A 49 16.19 -1.15 20.21
N THR A 50 15.16 -1.42 19.44
CA THR A 50 13.90 -1.99 19.98
C THR A 50 13.88 -3.51 20.00
N GLY A 51 14.71 -4.16 19.18
CA GLY A 51 14.67 -5.60 19.02
C GLY A 51 13.57 -6.10 18.09
N ILE A 52 12.74 -5.18 17.58
CA ILE A 52 11.69 -5.52 16.61
C ILE A 52 12.29 -5.40 15.21
N SER A 53 12.06 -6.41 14.37
CA SER A 53 12.57 -6.42 13.00
C SER A 53 11.44 -6.17 12.00
N ALA A 54 11.79 -5.47 10.91
CA ALA A 54 10.90 -5.27 9.77
C ALA A 54 11.32 -6.21 8.64
N GLU A 55 10.35 -6.86 8.03
CA GLU A 55 10.57 -7.81 6.95
C GLU A 55 9.74 -7.39 5.75
N ALA A 56 10.36 -7.35 4.56
CA ALA A 56 9.66 -7.07 3.31
C ALA A 56 9.00 -8.35 2.80
N VAL A 57 7.76 -8.21 2.35
CA VAL A 57 7.03 -9.31 1.71
C VAL A 57 6.45 -8.78 0.39
N SER A 58 6.06 -9.68 -0.50
CA SER A 58 5.43 -9.31 -1.76
C SER A 58 3.93 -9.58 -1.68
N VAL A 59 3.14 -8.58 -2.02
CA VAL A 59 1.67 -8.66 -1.98
C VAL A 59 1.15 -8.46 -3.40
N LEU A 60 0.30 -9.38 -3.86
CA LEU A 60 -0.32 -9.28 -5.17
C LEU A 60 -1.62 -8.51 -5.06
N LEU A 61 -1.74 -7.43 -5.83
CA LEU A 61 -2.96 -6.64 -5.90
C LEU A 61 -3.59 -6.77 -7.28
N VAL A 62 -4.91 -6.72 -7.33
CA VAL A 62 -5.66 -6.67 -8.59
C VAL A 62 -6.46 -5.36 -8.56
N GLU A 63 -6.25 -4.51 -9.57
CA GLU A 63 -6.90 -3.21 -9.63
C GLU A 63 -7.88 -3.17 -10.79
N PHE A 64 -9.16 -3.05 -10.47
CA PHE A 64 -10.22 -3.05 -11.48
C PHE A 64 -10.22 -1.79 -12.33
N LEU A 65 -9.77 -0.66 -11.79
CA LEU A 65 -9.71 0.59 -12.53
C LEU A 65 -8.66 0.58 -13.65
N ILE A 66 -7.77 -0.40 -13.64
CA ILE A 66 -6.78 -0.60 -14.71
C ILE A 66 -7.01 -1.93 -15.44
N GLY A 67 -8.28 -2.30 -15.62
CA GLY A 67 -8.66 -3.48 -16.38
C GLY A 67 -8.45 -4.80 -15.66
N GLY A 68 -8.43 -4.82 -14.33
CA GLY A 68 -8.21 -6.03 -13.55
C GLY A 68 -6.77 -6.51 -13.58
N ARG A 69 -5.82 -5.64 -13.91
CA ARG A 69 -4.41 -5.99 -13.98
C ARG A 69 -3.85 -6.31 -12.59
N ALA A 70 -3.10 -7.40 -12.50
CA ALA A 70 -2.43 -7.82 -11.28
C ALA A 70 -1.00 -7.27 -11.24
N PHE A 71 -0.56 -6.84 -10.08
CA PHE A 71 0.80 -6.34 -9.88
C PHE A 71 1.24 -6.61 -8.43
N ASN A 72 2.54 -6.66 -8.21
CA ASN A 72 3.11 -6.89 -6.88
C ASN A 72 3.53 -5.58 -6.24
N VAL A 73 3.22 -5.43 -4.94
CA VAL A 73 3.64 -4.29 -4.13
C VAL A 73 4.29 -4.83 -2.86
N PRO A 74 5.42 -4.25 -2.40
CA PRO A 74 6.02 -4.69 -1.15
C PRO A 74 5.09 -4.40 0.03
N GLY A 75 4.93 -5.39 0.91
CA GLY A 75 4.30 -5.21 2.22
C GLY A 75 5.38 -5.24 3.29
N ILE A 76 5.00 -4.94 4.53
CA ILE A 76 5.93 -4.89 5.65
C ILE A 76 5.34 -5.73 6.80
N HIS A 77 6.16 -6.62 7.36
CA HIS A 77 5.80 -7.39 8.54
C HIS A 77 6.73 -7.01 9.69
N LEU A 78 6.15 -6.63 10.82
CA LEU A 78 6.89 -6.40 12.06
C LEU A 78 6.61 -7.55 13.01
N ARG A 79 7.68 -8.16 13.53
CA ARG A 79 7.56 -9.32 14.44
C ARG A 79 8.09 -8.98 15.82
N TYR A 80 7.33 -9.38 16.82
CA TYR A 80 7.77 -9.37 18.22
C TYR A 80 7.28 -10.65 18.88
N GLU A 81 8.21 -11.55 19.20
CA GLU A 81 7.92 -12.88 19.72
C GLU A 81 6.95 -13.64 18.82
N ASN A 82 5.77 -14.01 19.32
CA ASN A 82 4.74 -14.74 18.57
C ASN A 82 3.66 -13.81 18.01
N ARG A 83 3.90 -12.51 18.03
CA ARG A 83 2.97 -11.51 17.48
C ARG A 83 3.55 -10.89 16.23
N MET A 84 2.65 -10.49 15.34
CA MET A 84 3.04 -9.87 14.08
C MET A 84 2.09 -8.74 13.72
N MET A 85 2.64 -7.63 13.29
CA MET A 85 1.85 -6.55 12.72
C MET A 85 2.17 -6.46 11.23
N LYS A 86 1.13 -6.54 10.40
CA LYS A 86 1.26 -6.54 8.95
C LYS A 86 0.80 -5.22 8.37
N PHE A 87 1.64 -4.62 7.54
CA PHE A 87 1.30 -3.45 6.73
C PHE A 87 1.12 -3.96 5.30
N THR A 88 -0.13 -4.21 4.94
CA THR A 88 -0.48 -4.90 3.70
C THR A 88 -1.11 -3.92 2.72
N PRO A 89 -0.50 -3.68 1.55
CA PRO A 89 -1.14 -2.91 0.49
C PRO A 89 -2.46 -3.57 0.10
N VAL A 90 -3.55 -2.78 0.01
CA VAL A 90 -4.87 -3.33 -0.26
C VAL A 90 -5.50 -2.79 -1.54
N PHE A 91 -5.20 -1.55 -1.93
CA PHE A 91 -5.62 -1.03 -3.23
C PHE A 91 -4.72 0.13 -3.67
N LEU A 92 -4.69 0.36 -4.99
CA LEU A 92 -3.95 1.45 -5.61
C LEU A 92 -4.80 2.73 -5.65
N TYR A 93 -6.06 2.62 -6.08
CA TYR A 93 -6.94 3.77 -6.23
C TYR A 93 -8.14 3.68 -5.30
N GLY A 94 -8.39 4.76 -4.58
CA GLY A 94 -9.58 4.95 -3.78
C GLY A 94 -10.02 6.41 -3.85
N GLN A 95 -11.03 6.78 -3.09
CA GLN A 95 -11.53 8.16 -3.11
C GLN A 95 -10.48 9.14 -2.58
N GLY A 96 -9.93 9.95 -3.49
CA GLY A 96 -8.97 10.99 -3.15
C GLY A 96 -7.59 10.51 -2.74
N VAL A 97 -7.26 9.23 -2.94
CA VAL A 97 -5.95 8.67 -2.58
C VAL A 97 -5.42 7.75 -3.67
N VAL A 98 -4.11 7.66 -3.74
CA VAL A 98 -3.40 6.70 -4.58
C VAL A 98 -2.53 5.87 -3.64
N GLY A 99 -2.97 4.65 -3.36
CA GLY A 99 -2.27 3.75 -2.45
C GLY A 99 -2.89 3.71 -1.06
N CYS A 100 -3.30 2.54 -0.65
CA CYS A 100 -3.84 2.29 0.70
C CYS A 100 -3.22 1.04 1.27
N VAL A 101 -2.84 1.12 2.55
CA VAL A 101 -2.23 0.01 3.29
C VAL A 101 -3.08 -0.26 4.52
N GLU A 102 -3.45 -1.51 4.72
CA GLU A 102 -4.16 -1.93 5.93
C GLU A 102 -3.16 -2.43 6.96
N VAL A 103 -3.32 -2.00 8.19
CA VAL A 103 -2.48 -2.42 9.31
C VAL A 103 -3.28 -3.40 10.16
N THR A 104 -2.79 -4.64 10.24
CA THR A 104 -3.45 -5.71 10.99
C THR A 104 -2.52 -6.27 12.05
N LEU A 105 -3.08 -6.65 13.18
CA LEU A 105 -2.37 -7.34 14.26
C LEU A 105 -2.73 -8.82 14.23
N CYS A 106 -1.72 -9.68 14.15
CA CYS A 106 -1.88 -11.12 14.24
C CYS A 106 -1.32 -11.58 15.59
N ALA A 107 -2.20 -12.04 16.47
CA ALA A 107 -1.84 -12.48 17.81
C ALA A 107 -2.80 -13.58 18.27
N GLN A 108 -2.28 -14.61 18.88
CA GLN A 108 -3.08 -15.70 19.47
C GLN A 108 -4.07 -16.33 18.46
N GLY A 109 -3.63 -16.46 17.19
CA GLY A 109 -4.48 -17.02 16.15
C GLY A 109 -5.57 -16.10 15.61
N GLN A 110 -5.62 -14.86 16.07
CA GLN A 110 -6.60 -13.87 15.64
C GLN A 110 -5.94 -12.77 14.81
N ILE A 111 -6.68 -12.28 13.82
CA ILE A 111 -6.25 -11.16 12.98
C ILE A 111 -7.22 -10.01 13.24
N THR A 112 -6.69 -8.87 13.67
CA THR A 112 -7.48 -7.68 13.99
C THR A 112 -7.03 -6.54 13.09
N SER A 113 -7.99 -5.91 12.39
CA SER A 113 -7.71 -4.72 11.61
C SER A 113 -7.63 -3.51 12.54
N MET A 114 -6.50 -2.80 12.49
CA MET A 114 -6.20 -1.73 13.45
C MET A 114 -6.27 -0.34 12.82
N TYR A 115 -5.60 -0.15 11.68
CA TYR A 115 -5.44 1.16 11.06
C TYR A 115 -5.39 1.02 9.55
N ARG A 116 -5.55 2.15 8.86
CA ARG A 116 -5.26 2.27 7.43
C ARG A 116 -4.33 3.44 7.20
N LEU A 117 -3.34 3.20 6.34
CA LEU A 117 -2.41 4.21 5.88
C LEU A 117 -2.76 4.59 4.45
N PHE A 118 -2.70 5.88 4.16
CA PHE A 118 -3.01 6.41 2.84
C PHE A 118 -1.81 7.17 2.30
N MET A 119 -1.42 6.83 1.09
CA MET A 119 -0.39 7.54 0.36
C MET A 119 -1.05 8.74 -0.33
N ARG A 120 -0.48 9.91 -0.14
CA ARG A 120 -0.96 11.08 -0.89
C ARG A 120 -0.31 11.11 -2.26
N SER A 121 -1.14 11.38 -3.28
CA SER A 121 -0.62 11.68 -4.61
C SER A 121 0.00 13.07 -4.60
N SER A 122 1.01 13.28 -5.44
CA SER A 122 1.75 14.52 -5.64
C SER A 122 3.01 14.62 -4.78
N ASP A 123 3.58 15.79 -4.68
CA ASP A 123 4.92 16.06 -4.14
C ASP A 123 5.07 15.81 -2.63
N ASP A 124 3.97 15.53 -1.95
CA ASP A 124 3.99 15.25 -0.52
C ASP A 124 4.33 13.78 -0.27
N VAL A 125 5.51 13.52 0.33
CA VAL A 125 5.96 12.16 0.64
C VAL A 125 5.37 11.62 1.95
N SER A 126 4.51 12.39 2.62
CA SER A 126 3.92 11.95 3.89
C SER A 126 2.81 10.93 3.67
N TRP A 127 2.71 10.03 4.64
CA TRP A 127 1.57 9.13 4.76
C TRP A 127 0.59 9.70 5.78
N THR A 128 -0.69 9.44 5.58
CA THR A 128 -1.70 9.73 6.59
C THR A 128 -2.30 8.41 7.08
N CYS A 129 -2.86 8.41 8.28
CA CYS A 129 -3.47 7.20 8.81
C CYS A 129 -4.78 7.52 9.54
N SER A 130 -5.63 6.50 9.61
CA SER A 130 -6.87 6.56 10.36
C SER A 130 -7.14 5.22 11.02
N VAL A 131 -7.99 5.21 12.04
CA VAL A 131 -8.42 3.97 12.69
C VAL A 131 -9.33 3.20 11.73
N SER A 132 -9.05 1.90 11.58
CA SER A 132 -9.82 1.04 10.69
C SER A 132 -11.28 0.92 11.16
N GLY A 133 -12.18 0.91 10.18
CA GLY A 133 -13.61 0.76 10.46
C GLY A 133 -14.34 2.03 10.82
N ASN A 134 -13.64 3.15 11.00
CA ASN A 134 -14.26 4.43 11.31
C ASN A 134 -13.99 5.43 10.18
N MET A 135 -14.91 5.51 9.23
CA MET A 135 -14.77 6.40 8.08
C MET A 135 -14.89 7.88 8.44
N ALA A 136 -15.46 8.18 9.61
CA ALA A 136 -15.59 9.54 10.11
C ALA A 136 -14.37 9.98 10.93
N ALA A 137 -13.46 9.07 11.27
CA ALA A 137 -12.25 9.40 12.01
C ALA A 137 -11.36 10.32 11.17
N PRO A 138 -10.81 11.39 11.77
CA PRO A 138 -9.89 12.25 11.04
C PRO A 138 -8.61 11.51 10.69
N ARG A 139 -8.07 11.79 9.50
CA ARG A 139 -6.76 11.28 9.11
C ARG A 139 -5.70 12.15 9.75
N VAL A 140 -4.71 11.51 10.35
CA VAL A 140 -3.56 12.19 10.96
C VAL A 140 -2.30 11.85 10.17
N THR A 141 -1.31 12.74 10.23
CA THR A 141 -0.03 12.47 9.60
C THR A 141 0.65 11.30 10.30
N PHE A 142 1.12 10.33 9.51
CA PHE A 142 1.88 9.20 10.02
C PHE A 142 3.31 9.63 10.29
N ASN A 143 3.72 9.58 11.55
CA ASN A 143 5.05 9.97 12.00
C ASN A 143 5.57 8.96 13.02
N GLU A 144 6.74 9.24 13.58
CA GLU A 144 7.36 8.34 14.56
C GLU A 144 6.48 8.12 15.79
N ASP A 145 5.89 9.18 16.33
CA ASP A 145 5.03 9.06 17.52
C ASP A 145 3.79 8.21 17.24
N VAL A 146 3.13 8.44 16.10
CA VAL A 146 1.96 7.66 15.68
C VAL A 146 2.36 6.20 15.44
N PHE A 147 3.53 5.99 14.83
CA PHE A 147 4.06 4.64 14.58
C PHE A 147 4.24 3.87 15.89
N PHE A 148 4.88 4.47 16.90
CA PHE A 148 5.10 3.79 18.18
C PHE A 148 3.82 3.58 18.96
N ASP A 149 2.87 4.51 18.91
CA ASP A 149 1.54 4.29 19.48
C ASP A 149 0.85 3.09 18.83
N MET A 150 0.97 2.99 17.51
CA MET A 150 0.37 1.91 16.72
C MET A 150 0.99 0.56 17.06
N ILE A 151 2.32 0.46 17.07
CA ILE A 151 3.00 -0.82 17.29
C ILE A 151 3.04 -1.22 18.78
N GLY A 152 2.59 -0.34 19.68
CA GLY A 152 2.42 -0.71 21.08
C GLY A 152 1.54 -1.95 21.27
N ALA A 153 0.63 -2.19 20.33
CA ALA A 153 -0.22 -3.39 20.32
C ALA A 153 0.57 -4.70 20.14
N LEU A 154 1.81 -4.63 19.64
CA LEU A 154 2.68 -5.81 19.55
C LEU A 154 3.15 -6.30 20.92
N LEU A 155 3.18 -5.41 21.88
CA LEU A 155 3.66 -5.76 23.23
C LEU A 155 2.52 -6.38 24.02
N PRO A 156 2.75 -7.52 24.68
CA PRO A 156 1.74 -8.09 25.59
C PRO A 156 1.59 -7.19 26.82
N ASP A 157 0.39 -7.18 27.35
CA ASP A 157 0.09 -6.43 28.58
C ASP A 157 0.81 -7.02 29.80
#